data_ef28450adb4725bca5e0a4f60d59079f
#
_entry.id   ef28450adb4725bca5e0a4f60d59079f
#
_cell.length_a   1.000
_cell.length_b   1.000
_cell.length_c   1.000
_cell.angle_alpha   90.00
_cell.angle_beta   90.00
_cell.angle_gamma   90.00
#
_symmetry.space_group_name_H-M   'P 1'
#
loop_
_entity.id
_entity.type
_entity.pdbx_description
1 polymer ?
#
loop_
_entity_poly.entity_id
_entity_poly.type
_entity_poly.pdbx_seq_one_letter_code
_entity_poly.pdbx_strand_id
1 'polypeptide(L)'
;MLNDLISFGHQIWNEIQRSSRWPSVRDKFLKGKSCSACGTGKKLEAHHIIPLAHGGEELLESNLIALCRNCHYYLGHLQDWTSYNCEVIKDAEEYRIKRENRPKLFHS
;
A
#
# COMPACT_ATOMS: atom_id res chain seq x y z
N MET A 1 -5.75 -30.28 -0.02
CA MET A 1 -6.73 -29.94 -1.06
C MET A 1 -7.12 -28.48 -1.00
N LEU A 2 -7.71 -27.99 0.09
CA LEU A 2 -8.07 -26.59 0.20
C LEU A 2 -6.83 -25.68 0.15
N ASN A 3 -5.75 -26.10 0.81
CA ASN A 3 -4.49 -25.36 0.80
C ASN A 3 -3.86 -25.32 -0.59
N ASP A 4 -4.00 -26.40 -1.36
CA ASP A 4 -3.47 -26.45 -2.72
C ASP A 4 -4.23 -25.51 -3.64
N LEU A 5 -5.55 -25.41 -3.48
CA LEU A 5 -6.36 -24.49 -4.27
C LEU A 5 -6.05 -23.04 -3.94
N ILE A 6 -5.84 -22.73 -2.66
CA ILE A 6 -5.47 -21.39 -2.23
C ILE A 6 -4.09 -21.04 -2.75
N SER A 7 -3.14 -21.96 -2.63
CA SER A 7 -1.78 -21.75 -3.12
C SER A 7 -1.74 -21.59 -4.63
N PHE A 8 -2.48 -22.44 -5.36
CA PHE A 8 -2.58 -22.36 -6.81
C PHE A 8 -3.24 -21.07 -7.26
N GLY A 9 -4.34 -20.67 -6.60
CA GLY A 9 -5.03 -19.43 -6.91
C GLY A 9 -4.15 -18.21 -6.65
N HIS A 10 -3.38 -18.23 -5.58
CA HIS A 10 -2.46 -17.15 -5.25
C HIS A 10 -1.34 -17.03 -6.29
N GLN A 11 -0.81 -18.15 -6.75
CA GLN A 11 0.25 -18.19 -7.75
C GLN A 11 -0.25 -17.68 -9.11
N ILE A 12 -1.41 -18.15 -9.56
CA ILE A 12 -2.04 -17.69 -10.79
C ILE A 12 -2.31 -16.18 -10.70
N TRP A 13 -2.78 -15.76 -9.55
CA TRP A 13 -3.03 -14.39 -9.23
C TRP A 13 -1.80 -13.51 -9.49
N ASN A 14 -0.65 -13.89 -8.93
CA ASN A 14 0.58 -13.13 -9.10
C ASN A 14 1.05 -13.12 -10.54
N GLU A 15 0.87 -14.21 -11.29
CA GLU A 15 1.30 -14.31 -12.67
C GLU A 15 0.39 -13.54 -13.62
N ILE A 16 -0.94 -13.63 -13.43
CA ILE A 16 -1.90 -13.03 -14.35
C ILE A 16 -2.03 -11.53 -14.13
N GLN A 17 -1.89 -11.07 -12.89
CA GLN A 17 -2.24 -9.71 -12.56
C GLN A 17 -1.12 -8.71 -12.65
N ARG A 18 0.13 -9.16 -12.67
CA ARG A 18 1.26 -8.26 -12.83
C ARG A 18 1.49 -7.98 -14.29
N SER A 19 1.02 -6.83 -14.73
CA SER A 19 1.32 -6.32 -16.06
C SER A 19 2.82 -6.08 -16.21
N SER A 20 3.36 -6.27 -17.42
CA SER A 20 4.73 -5.89 -17.72
C SER A 20 4.96 -4.40 -17.55
N ARG A 21 3.91 -3.61 -17.56
CA ARG A 21 3.98 -2.16 -17.38
C ARG A 21 4.01 -1.73 -15.90
N TRP A 22 3.71 -2.65 -14.98
CA TRP A 22 3.61 -2.31 -13.57
C TRP A 22 4.88 -1.69 -12.99
N PRO A 23 6.08 -2.25 -13.23
CA PRO A 23 7.29 -1.65 -12.66
C PRO A 23 7.47 -0.17 -13.06
N SER A 24 7.22 0.17 -14.32
CA SER A 24 7.34 1.54 -14.81
C SER A 24 6.29 2.45 -14.18
N VAL A 25 5.06 1.98 -14.08
CA VAL A 25 3.97 2.75 -13.49
C VAL A 25 4.24 2.99 -12.01
N ARG A 26 4.65 1.93 -11.29
CA ARG A 26 5.00 2.01 -9.88
C ARG A 26 6.11 3.02 -9.64
N ASP A 27 7.21 2.91 -10.38
CA ASP A 27 8.38 3.76 -10.19
C ASP A 27 8.04 5.22 -10.50
N LYS A 28 7.29 5.46 -11.56
CA LYS A 28 6.83 6.80 -11.91
C LYS A 28 5.90 7.37 -10.83
N PHE A 29 4.99 6.54 -10.31
CA PHE A 29 4.09 6.96 -9.24
C PHE A 29 4.85 7.36 -7.98
N LEU A 30 5.84 6.57 -7.59
CA LEU A 30 6.59 6.80 -6.34
C LEU A 30 7.59 7.94 -6.43
N LYS A 31 7.95 8.38 -7.63
CA LYS A 31 8.96 9.42 -7.82
C LYS A 31 8.54 10.72 -7.14
N GLY A 32 9.40 11.21 -6.26
CA GLY A 32 9.15 12.46 -5.54
C GLY A 32 8.12 12.37 -4.42
N LYS A 33 7.66 11.16 -4.10
CA LYS A 33 6.67 10.98 -3.04
C LYS A 33 7.32 10.62 -1.70
N SER A 34 6.53 10.78 -0.67
CA SER A 34 6.85 10.31 0.67
C SER A 34 5.68 9.47 1.18
N CYS A 35 5.90 8.75 2.28
CA CYS A 35 4.84 7.95 2.89
C CYS A 35 3.67 8.85 3.28
N SER A 36 2.49 8.50 2.81
CA SER A 36 1.28 9.29 3.08
C SER A 36 0.89 9.31 4.55
N ALA A 37 1.40 8.39 5.34
CA ALA A 37 1.13 8.32 6.78
C ALA A 37 2.28 8.91 7.60
N CYS A 38 3.47 8.32 7.55
CA CYS A 38 4.57 8.73 8.42
C CYS A 38 5.53 9.76 7.80
N GLY A 39 5.41 10.03 6.52
CA GLY A 39 6.18 11.07 5.85
C GLY A 39 7.60 10.69 5.42
N THR A 40 8.05 9.46 5.71
CA THR A 40 9.38 9.05 5.30
C THR A 40 9.49 8.93 3.78
N GLY A 41 10.67 9.22 3.25
CA GLY A 41 10.97 8.99 1.84
C GLY A 41 11.64 7.65 1.59
N LYS A 42 11.84 6.84 2.62
CA LYS A 42 12.59 5.59 2.54
C LYS A 42 11.67 4.40 2.44
N LYS A 43 12.10 3.41 1.66
CA LYS A 43 11.40 2.12 1.51
C LYS A 43 9.93 2.29 1.12
N LEU A 44 9.68 3.22 0.18
CA LEU A 44 8.33 3.46 -0.29
C LEU A 44 7.84 2.32 -1.17
N GLU A 45 6.57 1.99 -1.01
CA GLU A 45 5.89 0.99 -1.81
C GLU A 45 4.57 1.57 -2.31
N ALA A 46 4.18 1.20 -3.52
CA ALA A 46 2.88 1.60 -4.04
C ALA A 46 1.86 0.55 -3.62
N HIS A 47 0.89 0.98 -2.84
CA HIS A 47 -0.18 0.10 -2.35
C HIS A 47 -1.44 0.31 -3.18
N HIS A 48 -2.02 -0.78 -3.68
CA HIS A 48 -3.31 -0.72 -4.35
C HIS A 48 -4.41 -0.54 -3.30
N ILE A 49 -5.15 0.55 -3.41
CA ILE A 49 -6.22 0.86 -2.45
C ILE A 49 -7.27 -0.23 -2.51
N ILE A 50 -7.71 -0.59 -3.72
CA ILE A 50 -8.54 -1.77 -3.95
C ILE A 50 -7.64 -2.81 -4.59
N PRO A 51 -7.43 -3.97 -3.96
CA PRO A 51 -6.58 -5.01 -4.53
C PRO A 51 -7.11 -5.50 -5.87
N LEU A 52 -6.21 -5.99 -6.72
CA LEU A 52 -6.60 -6.54 -8.00
C LEU A 52 -7.56 -7.70 -7.85
N ALA A 53 -7.43 -8.49 -6.78
CA ALA A 53 -8.34 -9.60 -6.47
C ALA A 53 -9.78 -9.13 -6.27
N HIS A 54 -9.97 -7.89 -5.89
CA HIS A 54 -11.27 -7.31 -5.62
C HIS A 54 -11.70 -6.32 -6.70
N GLY A 55 -11.11 -6.43 -7.88
CA GLY A 55 -11.50 -5.59 -9.02
C GLY A 55 -10.77 -4.25 -9.11
N GLY A 56 -9.72 -4.06 -8.32
CA GLY A 56 -8.94 -2.83 -8.37
C GLY A 56 -8.12 -2.72 -9.65
N GLU A 57 -7.93 -1.49 -10.12
CA GLU A 57 -7.14 -1.19 -11.30
C GLU A 57 -5.65 -1.21 -10.96
N GLU A 58 -4.86 -1.99 -11.70
CA GLU A 58 -3.44 -2.15 -11.42
C GLU A 58 -2.63 -0.89 -11.74
N LEU A 59 -2.91 -0.27 -12.86
CA LEU A 59 -2.06 0.79 -13.41
C LEU A 59 -2.60 2.19 -13.21
N LEU A 60 -3.74 2.33 -12.55
CA LEU A 60 -4.39 3.62 -12.37
C LEU A 60 -3.91 4.29 -11.08
N GLU A 61 -3.31 5.46 -11.21
CA GLU A 61 -2.75 6.17 -10.07
C GLU A 61 -3.79 6.47 -8.99
N SER A 62 -5.05 6.70 -9.37
CA SER A 62 -6.12 6.95 -8.39
C SER A 62 -6.40 5.74 -7.50
N ASN A 63 -5.91 4.55 -7.87
CA ASN A 63 -6.01 3.35 -7.05
C ASN A 63 -4.71 3.06 -6.29
N LEU A 64 -3.79 4.01 -6.25
CA LEU A 64 -2.50 3.83 -5.59
C LEU A 64 -2.30 4.84 -4.48
N ILE A 65 -1.61 4.42 -3.43
CA ILE A 65 -1.16 5.30 -2.37
C ILE A 65 0.27 4.91 -2.02
N ALA A 66 1.11 5.91 -1.77
CA ALA A 66 2.50 5.68 -1.39
C ALA A 66 2.58 5.47 0.11
N LEU A 67 3.09 4.32 0.52
CA LEU A 67 3.30 3.98 1.92
C LEU A 67 4.69 3.38 2.08
N CYS A 68 5.36 3.68 3.18
CA CYS A 68 6.58 2.96 3.50
C CYS A 68 6.22 1.51 3.85
N ARG A 69 7.23 0.64 3.87
CA ARG A 69 6.99 -0.78 4.13
C ARG A 69 6.19 -1.02 5.42
N ASN A 70 6.52 -0.33 6.50
CA ASN A 70 5.82 -0.50 7.76
C ASN A 70 4.36 -0.03 7.68
N CYS A 71 4.13 1.16 7.14
CA CYS A 71 2.77 1.68 7.01
C CYS A 71 1.95 0.87 6.00
N HIS A 72 2.59 0.34 4.98
CA HIS A 72 1.94 -0.56 4.03
C HIS A 72 1.37 -1.78 4.76
N TYR A 73 2.16 -2.36 5.64
CA TYR A 73 1.72 -3.51 6.42
C TYR A 73 0.65 -3.13 7.46
N TYR A 74 0.90 -2.08 8.25
CA TYR A 74 0.00 -1.71 9.36
C TYR A 74 -1.29 -1.05 8.90
N LEU A 75 -1.22 -0.11 7.99
CA LEU A 75 -2.40 0.63 7.52
C LEU A 75 -3.00 0.03 6.26
N GLY A 76 -2.17 -0.36 5.32
CA GLY A 76 -2.65 -0.89 4.05
C GLY A 76 -3.27 -2.28 4.20
N HIS A 77 -2.63 -3.14 4.96
CA HIS A 77 -3.04 -4.54 5.12
C HIS A 77 -3.51 -4.90 6.53
N LEU A 78 -3.58 -3.94 7.45
CA LEU A 78 -4.09 -4.15 8.81
C LEU A 78 -3.36 -5.29 9.53
N GLN A 79 -2.02 -5.39 9.32
CA GLN A 79 -1.16 -6.40 9.91
C GLN A 79 -1.42 -7.83 9.40
N ASP A 80 -2.09 -7.95 8.26
CA ASP A 80 -2.38 -9.23 7.62
C ASP A 80 -2.31 -9.04 6.10
N TRP A 81 -1.29 -9.60 5.46
CA TRP A 81 -1.09 -9.43 4.02
C TRP A 81 -2.24 -9.95 3.16
N THR A 82 -3.12 -10.78 3.74
CA THR A 82 -4.31 -11.28 3.03
C THR A 82 -5.51 -10.35 3.18
N SER A 83 -5.42 -9.35 4.05
CA SER A 83 -6.45 -8.33 4.26
C SER A 83 -6.08 -7.05 3.54
N TYR A 84 -7.04 -6.18 3.37
CA TYR A 84 -6.76 -4.83 2.92
C TYR A 84 -7.70 -3.83 3.61
N ASN A 85 -7.25 -2.60 3.69
CA ASN A 85 -7.99 -1.53 4.34
C ASN A 85 -8.62 -0.62 3.29
N CYS A 86 -9.93 -0.71 3.10
CA CYS A 86 -10.64 0.12 2.15
C CYS A 86 -10.67 1.60 2.56
N GLU A 87 -10.33 1.89 3.80
CA GLU A 87 -10.27 3.26 4.35
C GLU A 87 -8.82 3.74 4.49
N VAL A 88 -7.89 3.18 3.73
CA VAL A 88 -6.46 3.46 3.91
C VAL A 88 -6.12 4.94 3.71
N ILE A 89 -6.78 5.61 2.79
CA ILE A 89 -6.52 7.04 2.53
C ILE A 89 -6.88 7.86 3.77
N LYS A 90 -8.06 7.60 4.32
CA LYS A 90 -8.54 8.28 5.51
C LYS A 90 -7.65 8.00 6.72
N ASP A 91 -7.32 6.73 6.93
CA ASP A 91 -6.51 6.32 8.06
C ASP A 91 -5.09 6.87 7.98
N ALA A 92 -4.51 6.90 6.78
CA ALA A 92 -3.19 7.49 6.57
C ALA A 92 -3.22 9.00 6.86
N GLU A 93 -4.25 9.69 6.41
CA GLU A 93 -4.42 11.12 6.67
C GLU A 93 -4.59 11.39 8.17
N GLU A 94 -5.40 10.62 8.85
CA GLU A 94 -5.60 10.76 10.30
C GLU A 94 -4.30 10.51 11.06
N TYR A 95 -3.54 9.49 10.66
CA TYR A 95 -2.25 9.20 11.27
C TYR A 95 -1.28 10.37 11.06
N ARG A 96 -1.23 10.91 9.84
CA ARG A 96 -0.36 12.04 9.51
C ARG A 96 -0.71 13.26 10.35
N ILE A 97 -1.99 13.59 10.48
CA ILE A 97 -2.46 14.73 11.25
C ILE A 97 -2.09 14.57 12.72
N LYS A 98 -2.33 13.40 13.29
CA LYS A 98 -1.98 13.13 14.69
C LYS A 98 -0.49 13.26 14.91
N ARG A 99 0.32 12.78 13.97
CA ARG A 99 1.76 12.87 14.06
C ARG A 99 2.24 14.32 13.99
N GLU A 100 1.68 15.11 13.10
CA GLU A 100 2.04 16.52 12.94
C GLU A 100 1.65 17.35 14.17
N ASN A 101 0.55 16.99 14.82
CA ASN A 101 0.05 17.70 15.99
C ASN A 101 0.61 17.14 17.31
N ARG A 102 1.52 16.18 17.23
CA ARG A 102 2.13 15.57 18.40
C ARG A 102 2.94 16.62 19.17
N PRO A 103 2.80 16.69 20.48
CA PRO A 103 3.62 17.60 21.27
C PRO A 103 5.09 17.30 21.11
N LYS A 104 5.90 18.34 20.85
CA LYS A 104 7.33 18.20 20.61
C LYS A 104 8.13 18.40 21.88
N LEU A 105 7.65 17.84 22.98
CA LEU A 105 8.27 18.05 24.30
C LEU A 105 9.66 17.44 24.43
N PHE A 106 9.95 16.43 23.63
CA PHE A 106 11.20 15.69 23.73
C PHE A 106 12.14 15.95 22.57
N HIS A 107 11.82 16.91 21.76
CA HIS A 107 12.71 17.29 20.67
C HIS A 107 13.61 18.41 21.12
N SER A 108 14.81 18.07 21.25
CA SER A 108 15.87 19.04 21.55
C SER A 108 16.44 19.58 20.26
#